data_7b33e8d85a5ff2c953e556b1a65549e5
#
_entry.id   7b33e8d85a5ff2c953e556b1a65549e5
#
_cell.length_a   1.000
_cell.length_b   1.000
_cell.length_c   1.000
_cell.angle_alpha   90.00
_cell.angle_beta   90.00
_cell.angle_gamma   90.00
#
_symmetry.space_group_name_H-M   'P 1'
#
loop_
_entity.id
_entity.type
_entity.pdbx_description
1 polymer ?
#
loop_
_entity_poly.entity_id
_entity_poly.type
_entity_poly.pdbx_seq_one_letter_code
_entity_poly.pdbx_strand_id
1 'polypeptide(L)'
;MIFFLLVFLLIIFKSINICTNENHFNTNYLSIENTNVIKGIFVILVIFSHSSQYINLNSVYDSAYTSFMKFMGQMIVSVFLFYSGYGIMESLKKKKFSYIKTIPTKRFLKVLINFDIAVLLYLVLNLILGTHYDIKTTILSFIGWENIGNSNWYILAVLVLYLLTFIAFLPMKWWNNNKSLYLYAAFFTILSIGFVYFEMKMGKQSYYYNTIILYALGIWYSLLKQYIENITFKNDIIYSAICALLLLLLYFSYDNRASYGIESYSLWAVCFTITLILFSMKVSFKNTILSWFGTHIFSVYILQRIPMMILHHLGIA
;
A
#
# COMPACT_ATOMS: atom_id res chain seq x y z
N MET A 1 15.12 6.60 18.26
CA MET A 1 14.52 5.95 17.07
C MET A 1 15.49 5.71 15.92
N ILE A 2 16.45 6.60 15.67
CA ILE A 2 17.40 6.47 14.55
C ILE A 2 18.20 5.16 14.59
N PHE A 3 18.63 4.69 15.78
CA PHE A 3 19.36 3.42 15.90
C PHE A 3 18.56 2.22 15.38
N PHE A 4 17.29 2.11 15.74
CA PHE A 4 16.42 1.03 15.26
C PHE A 4 16.21 1.10 13.75
N LEU A 5 16.05 2.31 13.20
CA LEU A 5 15.95 2.51 11.76
C LEU A 5 17.23 2.06 11.04
N LEU A 6 18.41 2.42 11.55
CA LEU A 6 19.69 2.01 10.96
C LEU A 6 19.88 0.49 10.98
N VAL A 7 19.57 -0.16 12.11
CA VAL A 7 19.59 -1.63 12.20
C VAL A 7 18.63 -2.25 11.19
N PHE A 8 17.45 -1.68 11.06
CA PHE A 8 16.46 -2.16 10.08
C PHE A 8 16.92 -1.99 8.63
N LEU A 9 17.54 -0.85 8.29
CA LEU A 9 18.15 -0.63 6.98
C LEU A 9 19.26 -1.65 6.69
N LEU A 10 20.10 -1.99 7.67
CA LEU A 10 21.11 -3.05 7.53
C LEU A 10 20.48 -4.42 7.25
N ILE A 11 19.35 -4.74 7.89
CA ILE A 11 18.59 -5.98 7.60
C ILE A 11 18.07 -5.97 6.16
N ILE A 12 17.55 -4.83 5.69
CA ILE A 12 17.09 -4.68 4.30
C ILE A 12 18.25 -4.90 3.33
N PHE A 13 19.39 -4.25 3.54
CA PHE A 13 20.58 -4.41 2.68
C PHE A 13 21.05 -5.86 2.61
N LYS A 14 21.10 -6.57 3.75
CA LYS A 14 21.43 -8.00 3.80
C LYS A 14 20.42 -8.91 3.10
N SER A 15 19.19 -8.42 2.90
CA SER A 15 18.11 -9.17 2.25
C SER A 15 18.10 -9.00 0.73
N ILE A 16 18.91 -8.08 0.19
CA ILE A 16 19.01 -7.77 -1.23
C ILE A 16 20.06 -8.63 -1.89
N ASN A 17 19.70 -9.29 -2.99
CA ASN A 17 20.64 -10.02 -3.84
C ASN A 17 20.55 -9.43 -5.26
N ILE A 18 21.69 -8.97 -5.77
CA ILE A 18 21.77 -8.45 -7.14
C ILE A 18 21.64 -9.63 -8.10
N CYS A 19 20.85 -9.47 -9.15
CA CYS A 19 20.71 -10.49 -10.18
C CYS A 19 21.90 -10.46 -11.12
N THR A 20 22.64 -11.57 -11.15
CA THR A 20 23.83 -11.75 -11.99
C THR A 20 23.60 -12.71 -13.18
N ASN A 21 22.34 -13.01 -13.48
CA ASN A 21 21.95 -13.87 -14.59
C ASN A 21 22.39 -13.25 -15.95
N GLU A 22 22.44 -14.05 -17.01
CA GLU A 22 22.89 -13.62 -18.36
C GLU A 22 22.21 -12.34 -18.84
N ASN A 23 20.94 -12.11 -18.47
CA ASN A 23 20.19 -10.91 -18.83
C ASN A 23 20.23 -9.81 -17.74
N HIS A 24 20.96 -10.00 -16.64
CA HIS A 24 21.04 -9.07 -15.49
C HIS A 24 19.68 -8.56 -14.94
N PHE A 25 18.59 -9.29 -15.16
CA PHE A 25 17.24 -8.95 -14.68
C PHE A 25 16.58 -10.07 -13.89
N ASN A 26 15.87 -9.69 -12.83
CA ASN A 26 15.03 -10.57 -12.04
C ASN A 26 13.65 -10.73 -12.73
N THR A 27 13.45 -11.80 -13.48
CA THR A 27 12.16 -12.08 -14.13
C THR A 27 11.04 -12.40 -13.13
N ASN A 28 11.39 -12.76 -11.88
CA ASN A 28 10.45 -13.08 -10.80
C ASN A 28 10.21 -11.93 -9.82
N TYR A 29 10.50 -10.67 -10.22
CA TYR A 29 10.39 -9.49 -9.35
C TYR A 29 9.00 -9.27 -8.74
N LEU A 30 7.94 -9.76 -9.37
CA LEU A 30 6.55 -9.71 -8.87
C LEU A 30 6.06 -11.09 -8.35
N SER A 31 6.95 -12.04 -8.11
CA SER A 31 6.57 -13.31 -7.45
C SER A 31 6.04 -13.04 -6.03
N ILE A 32 5.22 -13.97 -5.54
CA ILE A 32 4.67 -13.89 -4.18
C ILE A 32 5.80 -13.83 -3.14
N GLU A 33 6.86 -14.61 -3.34
CA GLU A 33 8.02 -14.65 -2.44
C GLU A 33 8.70 -13.28 -2.35
N ASN A 34 9.06 -12.71 -3.50
CA ASN A 34 9.74 -11.40 -3.56
C ASN A 34 8.86 -10.27 -3.01
N THR A 35 7.59 -10.24 -3.44
CA THR A 35 6.65 -9.20 -2.98
C THR A 35 6.28 -9.31 -1.51
N ASN A 36 6.31 -10.51 -0.91
CA ASN A 36 6.10 -10.67 0.53
C ASN A 36 7.24 -10.05 1.34
N VAL A 37 8.50 -10.21 0.92
CA VAL A 37 9.62 -9.56 1.60
C VAL A 37 9.48 -8.03 1.52
N ILE A 38 9.17 -7.49 0.33
CA ILE A 38 8.94 -6.04 0.13
C ILE A 38 7.80 -5.56 1.03
N LYS A 39 6.66 -6.23 1.03
CA LYS A 39 5.52 -5.88 1.91
C LYS A 39 5.90 -5.94 3.39
N GLY A 40 6.74 -6.90 3.79
CA GLY A 40 7.27 -6.98 5.15
C GLY A 40 8.13 -5.79 5.53
N ILE A 41 8.99 -5.32 4.62
CA ILE A 41 9.75 -4.09 4.82
C ILE A 41 8.80 -2.92 5.06
N PHE A 42 7.82 -2.76 4.20
CA PHE A 42 6.91 -1.61 4.28
C PHE A 42 5.98 -1.66 5.49
N VAL A 43 5.52 -2.83 5.94
CA VAL A 43 4.69 -2.90 7.16
C VAL A 43 5.48 -2.57 8.43
N ILE A 44 6.77 -2.90 8.48
CA ILE A 44 7.65 -2.48 9.58
C ILE A 44 7.87 -0.96 9.54
N LEU A 45 8.03 -0.36 8.35
CA LEU A 45 8.08 1.10 8.22
C LEU A 45 6.78 1.77 8.66
N VAL A 46 5.60 1.13 8.49
CA VAL A 46 4.34 1.63 9.08
C VAL A 46 4.42 1.66 10.61
N ILE A 47 4.98 0.59 11.24
CA ILE A 47 5.17 0.56 12.69
C ILE A 47 6.05 1.74 13.13
N PHE A 48 7.19 1.96 12.47
CA PHE A 48 8.05 3.12 12.77
C PHE A 48 7.32 4.45 12.60
N SER A 49 6.58 4.62 11.51
CA SER A 49 5.81 5.85 11.25
C SER A 49 4.76 6.11 12.34
N HIS A 50 4.02 5.08 12.75
CA HIS A 50 3.00 5.23 13.78
C HIS A 50 3.60 5.40 15.18
N SER A 51 4.72 4.73 15.50
CA SER A 51 5.41 4.89 16.78
C SER A 51 5.82 6.35 17.04
N SER A 52 6.18 7.09 15.98
CA SER A 52 6.54 8.50 16.10
C SER A 52 5.42 9.42 16.61
N GLN A 53 4.16 8.93 16.64
CA GLN A 53 3.01 9.67 17.16
C GLN A 53 2.84 9.50 18.67
N TYR A 54 3.57 8.56 19.30
CA TYR A 54 3.45 8.20 20.71
C TYR A 54 4.70 8.49 21.52
N ILE A 55 5.79 8.90 20.88
CA ILE A 55 7.08 9.16 21.51
C ILE A 55 7.55 10.60 21.24
N ASN A 56 8.27 11.19 22.19
CA ASN A 56 8.86 12.51 22.03
C ASN A 56 10.16 12.42 21.23
N LEU A 57 10.19 13.01 20.04
CA LEU A 57 11.33 13.03 19.12
C LEU A 57 11.99 14.43 19.11
N ASN A 58 12.58 14.80 20.26
CA ASN A 58 13.17 16.14 20.48
C ASN A 58 14.70 16.15 20.43
N SER A 59 15.34 14.99 20.26
CA SER A 59 16.79 14.91 20.17
C SER A 59 17.31 15.34 18.80
N VAL A 60 18.49 15.94 18.75
CA VAL A 60 19.20 16.24 17.50
C VAL A 60 19.38 15.00 16.64
N TYR A 61 19.57 13.83 17.26
CA TYR A 61 19.69 12.55 16.57
C TYR A 61 18.38 12.05 15.93
N ASP A 62 17.23 12.60 16.35
CA ASP A 62 15.92 12.21 15.80
C ASP A 62 15.59 12.94 14.49
N SER A 63 16.33 14.00 14.15
CA SER A 63 16.09 14.81 12.93
C SER A 63 16.18 13.98 11.64
N ALA A 64 17.17 13.09 11.56
CA ALA A 64 17.34 12.19 10.40
C ALA A 64 16.19 11.17 10.30
N TYR A 65 15.76 10.63 11.43
CA TYR A 65 14.61 9.72 11.50
C TYR A 65 13.31 10.41 11.08
N THR A 66 13.02 11.58 11.63
CA THR A 66 11.81 12.33 11.32
C THR A 66 11.78 12.78 9.86
N SER A 67 12.92 13.21 9.31
CA SER A 67 13.06 13.55 7.88
C SER A 67 12.81 12.35 6.98
N PHE A 68 13.37 11.18 7.32
CA PHE A 68 13.12 9.94 6.59
C PHE A 68 11.65 9.53 6.65
N MET A 69 11.01 9.55 7.83
CA MET A 69 9.59 9.22 7.98
C MET A 69 8.68 10.22 7.25
N LYS A 70 9.04 11.50 7.25
CA LYS A 70 8.35 12.56 6.49
C LYS A 70 8.48 12.33 4.98
N PHE A 71 9.67 11.94 4.50
CA PHE A 71 9.87 11.54 3.11
C PHE A 71 9.05 10.31 2.77
N MET A 72 9.06 9.27 3.57
CA MET A 72 8.29 8.06 3.29
C MET A 72 6.78 8.31 3.32
N GLY A 73 6.26 9.05 4.29
CA GLY A 73 4.84 9.42 4.38
C GLY A 73 3.89 8.29 4.02
N GLN A 74 2.93 8.55 3.13
CA GLN A 74 1.98 7.55 2.65
C GLN A 74 2.55 6.59 1.58
N MET A 75 3.80 6.81 1.11
CA MET A 75 4.45 5.91 0.15
C MET A 75 4.55 4.50 0.70
N ILE A 76 4.67 4.37 2.02
CA ILE A 76 4.70 3.09 2.72
C ILE A 76 3.45 2.24 2.39
N VAL A 77 2.28 2.87 2.31
CA VAL A 77 0.99 2.20 2.08
C VAL A 77 0.64 2.13 0.59
N SER A 78 1.15 3.06 -0.22
CA SER A 78 0.94 3.07 -1.67
C SER A 78 1.36 1.76 -2.34
N VAL A 79 2.47 1.18 -1.89
CA VAL A 79 2.99 -0.10 -2.37
C VAL A 79 2.01 -1.25 -2.14
N PHE A 80 1.27 -1.25 -1.03
CA PHE A 80 0.27 -2.28 -0.74
C PHE A 80 -0.93 -2.18 -1.68
N LEU A 81 -1.37 -0.96 -1.99
CA LEU A 81 -2.45 -0.73 -2.96
C LEU A 81 -2.05 -1.21 -4.36
N PHE A 82 -0.83 -0.89 -4.80
CA PHE A 82 -0.31 -1.37 -6.07
C PHE A 82 -0.29 -2.90 -6.15
N TYR A 83 0.31 -3.58 -5.17
CA TYR A 83 0.36 -5.05 -5.17
C TYR A 83 -1.02 -5.68 -5.03
N SER A 84 -1.97 -5.02 -4.36
CA SER A 84 -3.35 -5.49 -4.28
C SER A 84 -4.03 -5.46 -5.65
N GLY A 85 -3.96 -4.34 -6.36
CA GLY A 85 -4.51 -4.19 -7.71
C GLY A 85 -3.84 -5.14 -8.72
N TYR A 86 -2.50 -5.24 -8.69
CA TYR A 86 -1.75 -6.18 -9.51
C TYR A 86 -2.17 -7.63 -9.28
N GLY A 87 -2.21 -8.07 -8.02
CA GLY A 87 -2.55 -9.46 -7.66
C GLY A 87 -3.99 -9.84 -7.99
N ILE A 88 -4.92 -8.89 -7.87
CA ILE A 88 -6.31 -9.10 -8.31
C ILE A 88 -6.36 -9.27 -9.82
N MET A 89 -5.70 -8.41 -10.58
CA MET A 89 -5.73 -8.49 -12.04
C MET A 89 -5.06 -9.77 -12.56
N GLU A 90 -3.95 -10.21 -11.96
CA GLU A 90 -3.34 -11.50 -12.27
C GLU A 90 -4.29 -12.67 -11.97
N SER A 91 -5.08 -12.57 -10.91
CA SER A 91 -6.10 -13.59 -10.56
C SER A 91 -7.27 -13.58 -11.55
N LEU A 92 -7.69 -12.39 -12.00
CA LEU A 92 -8.73 -12.22 -13.02
C LEU A 92 -8.31 -12.78 -14.37
N LYS A 93 -7.07 -12.53 -14.81
CA LYS A 93 -6.53 -13.10 -16.04
C LYS A 93 -6.54 -14.64 -16.02
N LYS A 94 -6.19 -15.24 -14.88
CA LYS A 94 -6.10 -16.70 -14.72
C LYS A 94 -7.45 -17.38 -14.52
N LYS A 95 -8.29 -16.83 -13.63
CA LYS A 95 -9.53 -17.49 -13.16
C LYS A 95 -10.80 -16.86 -13.73
N LYS A 96 -10.69 -15.76 -14.42
CA LYS A 96 -11.79 -15.05 -15.09
C LYS A 96 -12.97 -14.82 -14.14
N PHE A 97 -14.20 -15.00 -14.61
CA PHE A 97 -15.42 -14.75 -13.84
C PHE A 97 -15.53 -15.60 -12.56
N SER A 98 -14.91 -16.78 -12.50
CA SER A 98 -14.91 -17.59 -11.28
C SER A 98 -14.23 -16.87 -10.10
N TYR A 99 -13.22 -16.04 -10.38
CA TYR A 99 -12.57 -15.22 -9.34
C TYR A 99 -13.47 -14.08 -8.89
N ILE A 100 -14.17 -13.40 -9.82
CA ILE A 100 -15.08 -12.28 -9.49
C ILE A 100 -16.10 -12.72 -8.45
N LYS A 101 -16.72 -13.87 -8.63
CA LYS A 101 -17.69 -14.45 -7.67
C LYS A 101 -17.12 -14.60 -6.25
N THR A 102 -15.81 -14.70 -6.11
CA THR A 102 -15.17 -14.89 -4.80
C THR A 102 -14.80 -13.57 -4.12
N ILE A 103 -14.80 -12.44 -4.83
CA ILE A 103 -14.41 -11.13 -4.27
C ILE A 103 -15.27 -10.75 -3.07
N PRO A 104 -16.63 -10.82 -3.11
CA PRO A 104 -17.46 -10.42 -1.98
C PRO A 104 -17.14 -11.21 -0.70
N THR A 105 -16.91 -12.50 -0.80
CA THR A 105 -16.71 -13.37 0.38
C THR A 105 -15.24 -13.47 0.79
N LYS A 106 -14.33 -13.74 -0.18
CA LYS A 106 -12.92 -14.03 0.12
C LYS A 106 -12.03 -12.79 0.23
N ARG A 107 -12.49 -11.65 -0.27
CA ARG A 107 -11.77 -10.38 -0.18
C ARG A 107 -12.50 -9.39 0.72
N PHE A 108 -13.69 -8.94 0.32
CA PHE A 108 -14.44 -7.93 1.07
C PHE A 108 -14.85 -8.40 2.46
N LEU A 109 -15.68 -9.43 2.57
CA LEU A 109 -16.22 -9.89 3.85
C LEU A 109 -15.13 -10.40 4.80
N LYS A 110 -14.12 -11.11 4.26
CA LYS A 110 -12.98 -11.57 5.09
C LYS A 110 -12.20 -10.40 5.70
N VAL A 111 -11.95 -9.34 4.94
CA VAL A 111 -11.26 -8.14 5.44
C VAL A 111 -12.14 -7.43 6.46
N LEU A 112 -13.42 -7.24 6.17
CA LEU A 112 -14.38 -6.57 7.05
C LEU A 112 -14.48 -7.28 8.41
N ILE A 113 -14.76 -8.58 8.44
CA ILE A 113 -14.89 -9.34 9.70
C ILE A 113 -13.61 -9.25 10.55
N ASN A 114 -12.43 -9.43 9.93
CA ASN A 114 -11.17 -9.33 10.67
C ASN A 114 -10.91 -7.89 11.17
N PHE A 115 -11.35 -6.90 10.44
CA PHE A 115 -11.29 -5.50 10.85
C PHE A 115 -12.25 -5.22 11.99
N ASP A 116 -13.49 -5.75 11.94
CA ASP A 116 -14.49 -5.59 13.00
C ASP A 116 -14.03 -6.19 14.33
N ILE A 117 -13.35 -7.35 14.28
CA ILE A 117 -12.72 -7.93 15.48
C ILE A 117 -11.67 -6.96 16.06
N ALA A 118 -10.85 -6.34 15.22
CA ALA A 118 -9.89 -5.34 15.68
C ALA A 118 -10.58 -4.08 16.24
N VAL A 119 -11.66 -3.60 15.60
CA VAL A 119 -12.47 -2.48 16.11
C VAL A 119 -13.00 -2.78 17.50
N LEU A 120 -13.52 -3.98 17.74
CA LEU A 120 -13.97 -4.40 19.09
C LEU A 120 -12.82 -4.36 20.11
N LEU A 121 -11.62 -4.82 19.74
CA LEU A 121 -10.44 -4.75 20.61
C LEU A 121 -10.06 -3.30 20.93
N TYR A 122 -10.11 -2.39 19.95
CA TYR A 122 -9.86 -0.96 20.16
C TYR A 122 -10.94 -0.31 21.05
N LEU A 123 -12.21 -0.67 20.86
CA LEU A 123 -13.30 -0.16 21.73
C LEU A 123 -13.09 -0.58 23.18
N VAL A 124 -12.78 -1.86 23.42
CA VAL A 124 -12.47 -2.36 24.77
C VAL A 124 -11.25 -1.65 25.34
N LEU A 125 -10.17 -1.50 24.56
CA LEU A 125 -8.98 -0.78 24.99
C LEU A 125 -9.30 0.67 25.37
N ASN A 126 -10.03 1.38 24.50
CA ASN A 126 -10.40 2.78 24.76
C ASN A 126 -11.24 2.92 26.04
N LEU A 127 -12.17 1.99 26.30
CA LEU A 127 -12.93 1.98 27.57
C LEU A 127 -11.99 1.82 28.78
N ILE A 128 -11.01 0.92 28.71
CA ILE A 128 -9.99 0.73 29.78
C ILE A 128 -9.16 2.00 29.97
N LEU A 129 -8.81 2.69 28.87
CA LEU A 129 -8.03 3.93 28.88
C LEU A 129 -8.87 5.19 29.23
N GLY A 130 -10.16 5.04 29.52
CA GLY A 130 -11.07 6.12 29.89
C GLY A 130 -11.56 6.99 28.72
N THR A 131 -11.40 6.51 27.47
CA THR A 131 -11.89 7.20 26.26
C THR A 131 -13.24 6.62 25.83
N HIS A 132 -14.24 7.51 25.67
CA HIS A 132 -15.59 7.13 25.26
C HIS A 132 -15.92 7.75 23.90
N TYR A 133 -16.58 6.98 23.05
CA TYR A 133 -17.07 7.46 21.74
C TYR A 133 -18.61 7.45 21.74
N ASP A 134 -19.19 8.39 21.01
CA ASP A 134 -20.63 8.39 20.76
C ASP A 134 -21.06 7.19 19.90
N ILE A 135 -22.36 6.91 19.88
CA ILE A 135 -22.93 5.77 19.15
C ILE A 135 -22.66 5.88 17.64
N LYS A 136 -22.74 7.08 17.07
CA LYS A 136 -22.52 7.30 15.64
C LYS A 136 -21.07 6.97 15.25
N THR A 137 -20.10 7.52 15.98
CA THR A 137 -18.67 7.22 15.79
C THR A 137 -18.39 5.73 15.96
N THR A 138 -18.98 5.11 16.96
CA THR A 138 -18.84 3.66 17.20
C THR A 138 -19.37 2.83 16.02
N ILE A 139 -20.58 3.10 15.51
CA ILE A 139 -21.14 2.37 14.36
C ILE A 139 -20.29 2.60 13.10
N LEU A 140 -19.90 3.84 12.81
CA LEU A 140 -19.14 4.18 11.62
C LEU A 140 -17.70 3.66 11.67
N SER A 141 -17.16 3.35 12.85
CA SER A 141 -15.83 2.76 12.98
C SER A 141 -15.77 1.33 12.41
N PHE A 142 -16.86 0.54 12.44
CA PHE A 142 -16.90 -0.81 11.89
C PHE A 142 -16.73 -0.88 10.38
N ILE A 143 -17.13 0.17 9.65
CA ILE A 143 -16.87 0.26 8.21
C ILE A 143 -15.58 1.03 7.86
N GLY A 144 -14.81 1.44 8.88
CA GLY A 144 -13.58 2.21 8.71
C GLY A 144 -13.81 3.69 8.36
N TRP A 145 -15.05 4.20 8.48
CA TRP A 145 -15.38 5.59 8.18
C TRP A 145 -14.89 6.56 9.25
N GLU A 146 -15.05 6.21 10.53
CA GLU A 146 -14.56 6.98 11.67
C GLU A 146 -13.37 6.30 12.37
N ASN A 147 -12.51 7.12 12.97
CA ASN A 147 -11.28 6.69 13.63
C ASN A 147 -11.51 6.62 15.15
N ILE A 148 -11.15 5.51 15.75
CA ILE A 148 -11.18 5.27 17.20
C ILE A 148 -9.78 4.99 17.76
N GLY A 149 -8.74 5.59 17.18
CA GLY A 149 -7.33 5.33 17.52
C GLY A 149 -6.68 4.25 16.64
N ASN A 150 -7.44 3.58 15.79
CA ASN A 150 -6.97 2.54 14.87
C ASN A 150 -6.51 3.15 13.52
N SER A 151 -5.91 2.33 12.66
CA SER A 151 -5.50 2.72 11.29
C SER A 151 -6.59 2.36 10.28
N ASN A 152 -7.72 3.06 10.32
CA ASN A 152 -8.95 2.72 9.59
C ASN A 152 -8.94 3.08 8.10
N TRP A 153 -8.35 4.22 7.73
CA TRP A 153 -8.47 4.80 6.37
C TRP A 153 -8.04 3.86 5.24
N TYR A 154 -6.93 3.13 5.44
CA TYR A 154 -6.45 2.16 4.45
C TYR A 154 -7.43 0.98 4.28
N ILE A 155 -8.06 0.55 5.37
CA ILE A 155 -9.03 -0.55 5.34
C ILE A 155 -10.30 -0.11 4.60
N LEU A 156 -10.81 1.10 4.89
CA LEU A 156 -11.92 1.69 4.12
C LEU A 156 -11.59 1.73 2.62
N ALA A 157 -10.42 2.25 2.26
CA ALA A 157 -9.98 2.33 0.87
C ALA A 157 -9.98 0.93 0.21
N VAL A 158 -9.39 -0.08 0.86
CA VAL A 158 -9.32 -1.45 0.34
C VAL A 158 -10.69 -2.09 0.19
N LEU A 159 -11.59 -1.91 1.17
CA LEU A 159 -12.97 -2.43 1.10
C LEU A 159 -13.72 -1.84 -0.08
N VAL A 160 -13.66 -0.51 -0.25
CA VAL A 160 -14.31 0.15 -1.39
C VAL A 160 -13.69 -0.29 -2.71
N LEU A 161 -12.34 -0.35 -2.81
CA LEU A 161 -11.67 -0.79 -4.03
C LEU A 161 -12.01 -2.24 -4.42
N TYR A 162 -12.23 -3.14 -3.45
CA TYR A 162 -12.73 -4.49 -3.73
C TYR A 162 -14.16 -4.47 -4.27
N LEU A 163 -15.03 -3.64 -3.70
CA LEU A 163 -16.40 -3.45 -4.19
C LEU A 163 -16.40 -2.88 -5.61
N LEU A 164 -15.62 -1.82 -5.87
CA LEU A 164 -15.49 -1.23 -7.20
C LEU A 164 -14.91 -2.23 -8.22
N THR A 165 -13.94 -3.06 -7.79
CA THR A 165 -13.42 -4.14 -8.65
C THR A 165 -14.52 -5.14 -9.00
N PHE A 166 -15.31 -5.57 -8.01
CA PHE A 166 -16.43 -6.47 -8.25
C PHE A 166 -17.40 -5.88 -9.26
N ILE A 167 -17.83 -4.63 -9.08
CA ILE A 167 -18.76 -3.93 -9.98
C ILE A 167 -18.18 -3.79 -11.39
N ALA A 168 -16.94 -3.30 -11.50
CA ALA A 168 -16.30 -3.03 -12.78
C ALA A 168 -16.07 -4.28 -13.63
N PHE A 169 -15.75 -5.41 -13.00
CA PHE A 169 -15.46 -6.65 -13.70
C PHE A 169 -16.66 -7.63 -13.75
N LEU A 170 -17.81 -7.28 -13.15
CA LEU A 170 -19.02 -8.11 -13.19
C LEU A 170 -19.48 -8.45 -14.62
N PRO A 171 -19.41 -7.53 -15.63
CA PRO A 171 -19.82 -7.83 -17.00
C PRO A 171 -18.96 -8.92 -17.69
N MET A 172 -17.83 -9.32 -17.10
CA MET A 172 -17.02 -10.45 -17.57
C MET A 172 -17.82 -11.78 -17.60
N LYS A 173 -18.97 -11.84 -16.93
CA LYS A 173 -19.91 -12.95 -17.01
C LYS A 173 -20.39 -13.19 -18.45
N TRP A 174 -20.63 -12.11 -19.19
CA TRP A 174 -21.22 -12.15 -20.53
C TRP A 174 -20.17 -11.91 -21.63
N TRP A 175 -19.16 -11.09 -21.34
CA TRP A 175 -18.15 -10.68 -22.31
C TRP A 175 -16.75 -10.88 -21.74
N ASN A 176 -16.11 -11.99 -22.15
CA ASN A 176 -14.86 -12.44 -21.56
C ASN A 176 -13.80 -12.69 -22.64
N ASN A 177 -13.27 -11.61 -23.21
CA ASN A 177 -12.13 -11.63 -24.10
C ASN A 177 -10.99 -10.73 -23.57
N ASN A 178 -9.80 -10.83 -24.15
CA ASN A 178 -8.65 -10.05 -23.70
C ASN A 178 -8.85 -8.54 -23.87
N LYS A 179 -9.59 -8.09 -24.90
CA LYS A 179 -9.86 -6.66 -25.12
C LYS A 179 -10.81 -6.11 -24.07
N SER A 180 -11.78 -6.90 -23.62
CA SER A 180 -12.72 -6.46 -22.59
C SER A 180 -12.07 -6.19 -21.23
N LEU A 181 -10.93 -6.82 -20.93
CA LEU A 181 -10.18 -6.54 -19.70
C LEU A 181 -9.71 -5.10 -19.62
N TYR A 182 -9.29 -4.51 -20.75
CA TYR A 182 -8.90 -3.10 -20.80
C TYR A 182 -10.10 -2.16 -20.56
N LEU A 183 -11.28 -2.51 -21.09
CA LEU A 183 -12.51 -1.74 -20.86
C LEU A 183 -12.92 -1.80 -19.38
N TYR A 184 -12.85 -2.96 -18.75
CA TYR A 184 -13.17 -3.11 -17.33
C TYR A 184 -12.15 -2.39 -16.43
N ALA A 185 -10.87 -2.43 -16.80
CA ALA A 185 -9.84 -1.66 -16.09
C ALA A 185 -10.07 -0.15 -16.24
N ALA A 186 -10.44 0.33 -17.42
CA ALA A 186 -10.81 1.74 -17.63
C ALA A 186 -12.04 2.13 -16.81
N PHE A 187 -13.09 1.29 -16.81
CA PHE A 187 -14.28 1.52 -16.01
C PHE A 187 -13.97 1.53 -14.50
N PHE A 188 -13.14 0.58 -14.03
CA PHE A 188 -12.64 0.60 -12.64
C PHE A 188 -11.91 1.91 -12.31
N THR A 189 -11.06 2.39 -13.23
CA THR A 189 -10.32 3.65 -13.03
C THR A 189 -11.27 4.84 -12.88
N ILE A 190 -12.30 4.92 -13.72
CA ILE A 190 -13.34 5.96 -13.61
C ILE A 190 -14.07 5.88 -12.26
N LEU A 191 -14.46 4.68 -11.82
CA LEU A 191 -15.12 4.49 -10.53
C LEU A 191 -14.18 4.87 -9.35
N SER A 192 -12.90 4.55 -9.43
CA SER A 192 -11.94 4.92 -8.38
C SER A 192 -11.68 6.42 -8.32
N ILE A 193 -11.66 7.12 -9.46
CA ILE A 193 -11.62 8.59 -9.50
C ILE A 193 -12.90 9.18 -8.90
N GLY A 194 -14.07 8.61 -9.21
CA GLY A 194 -15.33 9.00 -8.59
C GLY A 194 -15.33 8.83 -7.07
N PHE A 195 -14.72 7.76 -6.57
CA PHE A 195 -14.56 7.54 -5.12
C PHE A 195 -13.63 8.57 -4.47
N VAL A 196 -12.50 8.90 -5.10
CA VAL A 196 -11.61 9.98 -4.65
C VAL A 196 -12.37 11.31 -4.56
N TYR A 197 -13.11 11.66 -5.60
CA TYR A 197 -13.94 12.89 -5.60
C TYR A 197 -15.01 12.87 -4.50
N PHE A 198 -15.64 11.72 -4.27
CA PHE A 198 -16.60 11.55 -3.17
C PHE A 198 -15.97 11.81 -1.81
N GLU A 199 -14.79 11.21 -1.50
CA GLU A 199 -14.11 11.43 -0.23
C GLU A 199 -13.69 12.90 -0.03
N MET A 200 -13.23 13.58 -1.09
CA MET A 200 -12.93 15.01 -1.07
C MET A 200 -14.18 15.85 -0.74
N LYS A 201 -15.32 15.52 -1.35
CA LYS A 201 -16.61 16.21 -1.08
C LYS A 201 -17.15 15.96 0.31
N MET A 202 -16.89 14.76 0.87
CA MET A 202 -17.24 14.43 2.25
C MET A 202 -16.29 15.07 3.29
N GLY A 203 -15.31 15.87 2.86
CA GLY A 203 -14.36 16.56 3.74
C GLY A 203 -13.35 15.62 4.42
N LYS A 204 -13.13 14.42 3.86
CA LYS A 204 -12.07 13.52 4.38
C LYS A 204 -10.70 14.14 4.19
N GLN A 205 -9.79 13.88 5.13
CA GLN A 205 -8.41 14.35 5.05
C GLN A 205 -7.68 13.70 3.86
N SER A 206 -6.74 14.41 3.27
CA SER A 206 -6.08 14.03 2.02
C SER A 206 -5.43 12.65 2.03
N TYR A 207 -5.03 12.16 3.20
CA TYR A 207 -4.45 10.82 3.30
C TYR A 207 -5.46 9.67 3.06
N TYR A 208 -6.77 9.93 3.05
CA TYR A 208 -7.77 8.92 2.66
C TYR A 208 -7.72 8.63 1.17
N TYR A 209 -7.40 9.62 0.31
CA TYR A 209 -7.58 9.50 -1.13
C TYR A 209 -6.31 9.70 -1.99
N ASN A 210 -5.24 10.30 -1.46
CA ASN A 210 -4.02 10.64 -2.23
C ASN A 210 -3.36 9.44 -2.93
N THR A 211 -3.52 8.23 -2.41
CA THR A 211 -2.83 7.03 -2.90
C THR A 211 -3.74 6.00 -3.57
N ILE A 212 -5.05 6.26 -3.65
CA ILE A 212 -6.04 5.31 -4.20
C ILE A 212 -5.69 4.91 -5.64
N ILE A 213 -5.19 5.84 -6.45
CA ILE A 213 -4.81 5.60 -7.85
C ILE A 213 -3.79 4.47 -8.01
N LEU A 214 -3.00 4.16 -6.97
CA LEU A 214 -1.99 3.10 -7.01
C LEU A 214 -2.57 1.71 -7.18
N TYR A 215 -3.80 1.50 -6.73
CA TYR A 215 -4.49 0.24 -6.99
C TYR A 215 -4.84 0.09 -8.48
N ALA A 216 -5.37 1.16 -9.10
CA ALA A 216 -5.59 1.18 -10.54
C ALA A 216 -4.29 1.01 -11.33
N LEU A 217 -3.20 1.66 -10.90
CA LEU A 217 -1.87 1.49 -11.47
C LEU A 217 -1.43 0.01 -11.44
N GLY A 218 -1.67 -0.71 -10.34
CA GLY A 218 -1.39 -2.14 -10.23
C GLY A 218 -2.18 -2.97 -11.25
N ILE A 219 -3.46 -2.67 -11.45
CA ILE A 219 -4.30 -3.32 -12.48
C ILE A 219 -3.72 -3.07 -13.89
N TRP A 220 -3.44 -1.81 -14.24
CA TRP A 220 -2.88 -1.45 -15.53
C TRP A 220 -1.48 -2.02 -15.74
N TYR A 221 -0.64 -2.01 -14.72
CA TYR A 221 0.68 -2.63 -14.79
C TYR A 221 0.59 -4.13 -15.13
N SER A 222 -0.35 -4.85 -14.53
CA SER A 222 -0.58 -6.26 -14.83
C SER A 222 -0.99 -6.49 -16.30
N LEU A 223 -1.84 -5.61 -16.86
CA LEU A 223 -2.24 -5.69 -18.27
C LEU A 223 -1.09 -5.38 -19.23
N LEU A 224 -0.25 -4.43 -18.89
CA LEU A 224 0.84 -3.92 -19.73
C LEU A 224 2.18 -4.61 -19.44
N LYS A 225 2.24 -5.53 -18.47
CA LYS A 225 3.48 -6.13 -17.96
C LYS A 225 4.39 -6.64 -19.09
N GLN A 226 3.88 -7.45 -19.99
CA GLN A 226 4.66 -8.00 -21.10
C GLN A 226 5.28 -6.91 -21.98
N TYR A 227 4.52 -5.85 -22.24
CA TYR A 227 5.01 -4.72 -23.02
C TYR A 227 6.14 -3.97 -22.30
N ILE A 228 5.95 -3.71 -21.01
CA ILE A 228 6.95 -3.06 -20.15
C ILE A 228 8.23 -3.90 -20.10
N GLU A 229 8.11 -5.20 -19.82
CA GLU A 229 9.26 -6.12 -19.77
C GLU A 229 10.00 -6.21 -21.11
N ASN A 230 9.27 -6.23 -22.22
CA ASN A 230 9.86 -6.23 -23.55
C ASN A 230 10.69 -4.97 -23.86
N ILE A 231 10.35 -3.84 -23.27
CA ILE A 231 11.13 -2.59 -23.41
C ILE A 231 12.30 -2.59 -22.44
N THR A 232 12.05 -2.90 -21.17
CA THR A 232 13.04 -2.74 -20.10
C THR A 232 14.12 -3.82 -20.11
N PHE A 233 13.77 -5.07 -20.44
CA PHE A 233 14.71 -6.22 -20.37
C PHE A 233 15.58 -6.37 -21.60
N LYS A 234 15.26 -5.67 -22.70
CA LYS A 234 16.04 -5.78 -23.95
C LYS A 234 17.31 -4.96 -23.97
N ASN A 235 17.37 -3.87 -23.20
CA ASN A 235 18.46 -2.93 -23.30
C ASN A 235 18.67 -2.20 -21.95
N ASP A 236 19.85 -2.42 -21.36
CA ASP A 236 20.25 -1.76 -20.13
C ASP A 236 20.32 -0.23 -20.23
N ILE A 237 20.62 0.31 -21.43
CA ILE A 237 20.65 1.75 -21.66
C ILE A 237 19.23 2.32 -21.55
N ILE A 238 18.24 1.67 -22.19
CA ILE A 238 16.83 2.09 -22.10
C ILE A 238 16.33 1.98 -20.66
N TYR A 239 16.64 0.87 -19.99
CA TYR A 239 16.31 0.69 -18.57
C TYR A 239 16.91 1.81 -17.72
N SER A 240 18.20 2.11 -17.88
CA SER A 240 18.88 3.16 -17.12
C SER A 240 18.32 4.55 -17.41
N ALA A 241 17.98 4.84 -18.66
CA ALA A 241 17.34 6.11 -19.05
C ALA A 241 15.96 6.26 -18.40
N ILE A 242 15.14 5.19 -18.37
CA ILE A 242 13.84 5.19 -17.68
C ILE A 242 14.03 5.40 -16.17
N CYS A 243 15.00 4.73 -15.55
CA CYS A 243 15.31 4.92 -14.13
C CYS A 243 15.75 6.35 -13.83
N ALA A 244 16.64 6.92 -14.63
CA ALA A 244 17.09 8.31 -14.46
C ALA A 244 15.93 9.31 -14.58
N LEU A 245 15.08 9.15 -15.60
CA LEU A 245 13.88 9.98 -15.76
C LEU A 245 12.93 9.87 -14.56
N LEU A 246 12.68 8.66 -14.09
CA LEU A 246 11.80 8.45 -12.94
C LEU A 246 12.38 9.01 -11.64
N LEU A 247 13.69 8.94 -11.42
CA LEU A 247 14.33 9.57 -10.26
C LEU A 247 14.23 11.10 -10.33
N LEU A 248 14.37 11.70 -11.50
CA LEU A 248 14.14 13.14 -11.69
C LEU A 248 12.68 13.50 -11.41
N LEU A 249 11.73 12.74 -11.94
CA LEU A 249 10.30 12.94 -11.68
C LEU A 249 9.95 12.73 -10.20
N LEU A 250 10.57 11.74 -9.55
CA LEU A 250 10.41 11.49 -8.12
C LEU A 250 10.89 12.67 -7.29
N TYR A 251 12.06 13.21 -7.60
CA TYR A 251 12.58 14.41 -6.93
C TYR A 251 11.65 15.61 -7.13
N PHE A 252 11.30 15.91 -8.38
CA PHE A 252 10.41 17.02 -8.71
C PHE A 252 9.03 16.90 -8.05
N SER A 253 8.42 15.71 -8.11
CA SER A 253 7.10 15.47 -7.51
C SER A 253 7.14 15.53 -5.98
N TYR A 254 8.25 15.10 -5.36
CA TYR A 254 8.44 15.23 -3.91
C TYR A 254 8.54 16.71 -3.49
N ASP A 255 9.33 17.49 -4.20
CA ASP A 255 9.50 18.90 -3.90
C ASP A 255 8.17 19.69 -4.02
N ASN A 256 7.38 19.37 -5.02
CA ASN A 256 6.10 19.99 -5.31
C ASN A 256 4.87 19.32 -4.66
N ARG A 257 5.04 18.29 -3.83
CA ARG A 257 3.93 17.47 -3.30
C ARG A 257 2.87 18.22 -2.51
N ALA A 258 3.22 19.38 -1.96
CA ALA A 258 2.31 20.26 -1.21
C ALA A 258 1.75 21.42 -2.04
N SER A 259 2.28 21.66 -3.24
CA SER A 259 1.98 22.87 -4.03
C SER A 259 0.71 22.76 -4.87
N TYR A 260 0.40 21.56 -5.39
CA TYR A 260 -0.70 21.32 -6.34
C TYR A 260 -1.72 20.30 -5.81
N GLY A 261 -1.77 20.05 -4.51
CA GLY A 261 -2.76 19.20 -3.87
C GLY A 261 -2.63 17.72 -4.22
N ILE A 262 -3.77 17.09 -4.53
CA ILE A 262 -3.84 15.63 -4.78
C ILE A 262 -2.99 15.19 -5.98
N GLU A 263 -2.92 16.01 -7.03
CA GLU A 263 -2.27 15.63 -8.30
C GLU A 263 -0.77 15.43 -8.10
N SER A 264 -0.09 16.38 -7.46
CA SER A 264 1.34 16.28 -7.20
C SER A 264 1.68 15.18 -6.18
N TYR A 265 0.82 14.99 -5.17
CA TYR A 265 1.01 13.90 -4.21
C TYR A 265 0.83 12.52 -4.87
N SER A 266 -0.21 12.37 -5.68
CA SER A 266 -0.46 11.13 -6.43
C SER A 266 0.65 10.84 -7.45
N LEU A 267 1.16 11.88 -8.14
CA LEU A 267 2.29 11.74 -9.04
C LEU A 267 3.54 11.23 -8.30
N TRP A 268 3.84 11.83 -7.15
CA TRP A 268 4.95 11.38 -6.31
C TRP A 268 4.77 9.91 -5.88
N ALA A 269 3.57 9.49 -5.46
CA ALA A 269 3.27 8.12 -5.10
C ALA A 269 3.44 7.14 -6.28
N VAL A 270 3.02 7.54 -7.49
CA VAL A 270 3.22 6.77 -8.72
C VAL A 270 4.70 6.63 -9.03
N CYS A 271 5.46 7.73 -9.06
CA CYS A 271 6.91 7.71 -9.34
C CYS A 271 7.66 6.84 -8.33
N PHE A 272 7.35 6.98 -7.04
CA PHE A 272 7.95 6.16 -5.99
C PHE A 272 7.69 4.66 -6.22
N THR A 273 6.43 4.31 -6.45
CA THR A 273 6.03 2.89 -6.61
C THR A 273 6.66 2.28 -7.88
N ILE A 274 6.66 3.00 -8.99
CA ILE A 274 7.28 2.50 -10.23
C ILE A 274 8.81 2.39 -10.07
N THR A 275 9.46 3.35 -9.41
CA THR A 275 10.90 3.26 -9.09
C THR A 275 11.22 2.01 -8.28
N LEU A 276 10.40 1.68 -7.26
CA LEU A 276 10.55 0.45 -6.48
C LEU A 276 10.37 -0.81 -7.35
N ILE A 277 9.41 -0.81 -8.26
CA ILE A 277 9.18 -1.94 -9.18
C ILE A 277 10.38 -2.11 -10.13
N LEU A 278 10.89 -1.03 -10.72
CA LEU A 278 12.07 -1.10 -11.57
C LEU A 278 13.30 -1.58 -10.77
N PHE A 279 13.50 -1.07 -9.55
CA PHE A 279 14.57 -1.57 -8.69
C PHE A 279 14.44 -3.08 -8.45
N SER A 280 13.23 -3.57 -8.23
CA SER A 280 12.96 -5.01 -8.05
C SER A 280 13.27 -5.84 -9.32
N MET A 281 13.33 -5.22 -10.50
CA MET A 281 13.76 -5.90 -11.73
C MET A 281 15.27 -6.19 -11.77
N LYS A 282 16.08 -5.51 -10.98
CA LYS A 282 17.55 -5.74 -10.89
C LYS A 282 17.97 -6.51 -9.66
N VAL A 283 17.10 -6.60 -8.65
CA VAL A 283 17.41 -7.27 -7.39
C VAL A 283 16.32 -8.26 -7.00
N SER A 284 16.68 -9.26 -6.23
CA SER A 284 15.73 -10.14 -5.54
C SER A 284 15.83 -9.92 -4.04
N PHE A 285 14.72 -10.02 -3.36
CA PHE A 285 14.64 -9.90 -1.91
C PHE A 285 14.45 -11.27 -1.27
N LYS A 286 15.34 -11.66 -0.35
CA LYS A 286 15.26 -12.93 0.36
C LYS A 286 15.48 -12.72 1.85
N ASN A 287 14.41 -12.90 2.63
CA ASN A 287 14.47 -12.86 4.09
C ASN A 287 13.19 -13.49 4.66
N THR A 288 13.35 -14.52 5.49
CA THR A 288 12.22 -15.29 6.04
C THR A 288 11.39 -14.48 7.03
N ILE A 289 12.04 -13.66 7.87
CA ILE A 289 11.37 -12.82 8.86
C ILE A 289 10.55 -11.74 8.17
N LEU A 290 11.14 -11.02 7.22
CA LEU A 290 10.45 -9.99 6.45
C LEU A 290 9.31 -10.61 5.62
N SER A 291 9.51 -11.79 5.04
CA SER A 291 8.45 -12.52 4.32
C SER A 291 7.30 -12.88 5.24
N TRP A 292 7.58 -13.29 6.48
CA TRP A 292 6.53 -13.55 7.48
C TRP A 292 5.71 -12.29 7.79
N PHE A 293 6.36 -11.16 8.03
CA PHE A 293 5.65 -9.88 8.19
C PHE A 293 4.79 -9.53 6.98
N GLY A 294 5.29 -9.75 5.77
CA GLY A 294 4.56 -9.48 4.53
C GLY A 294 3.36 -10.41 4.30
N THR A 295 3.40 -11.65 4.79
CA THR A 295 2.24 -12.56 4.75
C THR A 295 1.18 -12.20 5.79
N HIS A 296 1.58 -11.60 6.91
CA HIS A 296 0.70 -11.20 8.01
C HIS A 296 0.43 -9.69 8.05
N ILE A 297 0.66 -9.01 6.94
CA ILE A 297 0.56 -7.54 6.84
C ILE A 297 -0.75 -6.99 7.39
N PHE A 298 -1.88 -7.65 7.13
CA PHE A 298 -3.18 -7.18 7.58
C PHE A 298 -3.26 -7.13 9.11
N SER A 299 -2.95 -8.22 9.78
CA SER A 299 -3.00 -8.30 11.25
C SER A 299 -2.00 -7.35 11.91
N VAL A 300 -0.78 -7.27 11.38
CA VAL A 300 0.23 -6.34 11.87
C VAL A 300 -0.24 -4.90 11.71
N TYR A 301 -0.75 -4.54 10.53
CA TYR A 301 -1.20 -3.19 10.21
C TYR A 301 -2.34 -2.72 11.13
N ILE A 302 -3.35 -3.55 11.37
CA ILE A 302 -4.53 -3.13 12.15
C ILE A 302 -4.32 -3.17 13.67
N LEU A 303 -3.40 -4.03 14.18
CA LEU A 303 -3.23 -4.21 15.64
C LEU A 303 -2.04 -3.45 16.22
N GLN A 304 -1.12 -2.94 15.41
CA GLN A 304 0.15 -2.35 15.84
C GLN A 304 0.01 -1.16 16.81
N ARG A 305 -1.09 -0.40 16.74
CA ARG A 305 -1.31 0.76 17.63
C ARG A 305 -1.74 0.36 19.03
N ILE A 306 -2.27 -0.84 19.24
CA ILE A 306 -2.69 -1.31 20.58
C ILE A 306 -1.53 -1.24 21.57
N PRO A 307 -0.37 -1.89 21.36
CA PRO A 307 0.75 -1.78 22.29
C PRO A 307 1.28 -0.34 22.41
N MET A 308 1.25 0.47 21.34
CA MET A 308 1.69 1.87 21.39
C MET A 308 0.78 2.70 22.31
N MET A 309 -0.53 2.54 22.22
CA MET A 309 -1.50 3.24 23.07
C MET A 309 -1.33 2.85 24.55
N ILE A 310 -1.10 1.56 24.83
CA ILE A 310 -0.87 1.06 26.19
C ILE A 310 0.42 1.66 26.78
N LEU A 311 1.53 1.57 26.05
CA LEU A 311 2.82 2.10 26.52
C LEU A 311 2.77 3.61 26.74
N HIS A 312 2.13 4.34 25.84
CA HIS A 312 1.93 5.79 25.99
C HIS A 312 1.10 6.15 27.22
N HIS A 313 0.00 5.42 27.46
CA HIS A 313 -0.85 5.63 28.65
C HIS A 313 -0.10 5.34 29.96
N LEU A 314 0.81 4.35 29.95
CA LEU A 314 1.65 4.01 31.09
C LEU A 314 2.83 4.99 31.30
N GLY A 315 3.01 5.97 30.44
CA GLY A 315 4.14 6.92 30.50
C GLY A 315 5.50 6.29 30.20
N ILE A 316 5.54 5.14 29.52
CA ILE A 316 6.76 4.39 29.18
C ILE A 316 7.29 4.80 27.77
N ALA A 317 6.48 5.49 27.00
CA ALA A 317 6.80 5.91 25.61
C ALA A 317 7.10 7.42 25.53
#